data_3b4659ce29c7cc837a2fed80b462ef2e
#
_entry.id   3b4659ce29c7cc837a2fed80b462ef2e
#
_cell.length_a   1.000
_cell.length_b   1.000
_cell.length_c   1.000
_cell.angle_alpha   90.00
_cell.angle_beta   90.00
_cell.angle_gamma   90.00
#
_symmetry.space_group_name_H-M   'P 1'
#
loop_
_entity.id
_entity.type
_entity.pdbx_description
1 polymer ?
#
loop_
_entity_poly.entity_id
_entity_poly.type
_entity_poly.pdbx_seq_one_letter_code
_entity_poly.pdbx_strand_id
1 'polypeptide(L)'
;MTQSSMTRRTLFALGAPAALVAFAACSKSSSGTSNSTTSKSVSTPDNVVSFNWPEITETELRDDTGYHLNKLVDGAPTVTLYNDYAVFECAKAELAYEKAAKDLEGTMNVTVRHHPSPNSVYARNSALAVLAAEVQGKHLAMARKLCETQEEWRRSAFENLRVKFKDYAKEIGLDVDKFDKTMDDKSIADLLYADQEHAFRDLRMVRAPEFTVNDKVLENIDFNKVLENVESSTPAEYLVKEFKKAAGLSWFVRF
;
A
#
# COMPACT_ATOMS: atom_id res chain seq x y z
N MET A 1 4.50 35.56 26.44
CA MET A 1 3.51 34.47 26.52
C MET A 1 4.03 33.34 25.66
N THR A 2 4.69 32.38 26.25
CA THR A 2 5.37 31.27 25.59
C THR A 2 4.41 30.10 25.53
N GLN A 3 4.00 29.69 24.31
CA GLN A 3 3.26 28.45 24.11
C GLN A 3 4.24 27.28 24.02
N SER A 4 4.08 26.37 24.97
CA SER A 4 4.81 25.12 25.07
C SER A 4 4.22 24.10 24.07
N SER A 5 5.04 23.60 23.14
CA SER A 5 4.70 22.50 22.25
C SER A 5 4.70 21.19 23.04
N MET A 6 3.53 20.56 23.17
CA MET A 6 3.41 19.20 23.71
C MET A 6 3.73 18.17 22.63
N THR A 7 4.90 17.59 22.73
CA THR A 7 5.30 16.39 21.97
C THR A 7 4.57 15.17 22.53
N ARG A 8 3.58 14.66 21.84
CA ARG A 8 2.96 13.36 22.19
C ARG A 8 3.74 12.23 21.51
N ARG A 9 4.68 11.68 22.26
CA ARG A 9 5.25 10.35 21.95
C ARG A 9 4.32 9.29 22.54
N THR A 10 3.66 8.54 21.70
CA THR A 10 2.94 7.33 22.12
C THR A 10 3.74 6.11 21.65
N LEU A 11 4.52 5.55 22.57
CA LEU A 11 5.14 4.24 22.41
C LEU A 11 4.08 3.16 22.62
N PHE A 12 3.81 2.36 21.61
CA PHE A 12 3.17 1.05 21.78
C PHE A 12 4.26 -0.02 21.76
N ALA A 13 4.73 -0.40 22.93
CA ALA A 13 5.50 -1.62 23.11
C ALA A 13 4.57 -2.70 23.66
N LEU A 14 4.21 -3.68 22.87
CA LEU A 14 3.58 -4.92 23.33
C LEU A 14 4.44 -6.09 22.85
N GLY A 15 5.21 -6.63 23.78
CA GLY A 15 5.99 -7.83 23.58
C GLY A 15 5.12 -9.08 23.47
N ALA A 16 5.41 -9.94 22.50
CA ALA A 16 4.88 -11.28 22.41
C ALA A 16 5.97 -12.30 22.73
N PRO A 17 5.70 -13.34 23.50
CA PRO A 17 6.66 -14.41 23.75
C PRO A 17 6.66 -15.43 22.60
N ALA A 18 7.86 -15.75 22.13
CA ALA A 18 8.09 -16.81 21.17
C ALA A 18 7.86 -18.19 21.82
N ALA A 19 6.95 -18.98 21.28
CA ALA A 19 6.82 -20.40 21.58
C ALA A 19 7.39 -21.23 20.44
N LEU A 20 8.56 -21.83 20.67
CA LEU A 20 9.16 -22.85 19.81
C LEU A 20 8.41 -24.17 19.99
N VAL A 21 7.79 -24.67 18.94
CA VAL A 21 7.32 -26.04 18.88
C VAL A 21 8.09 -26.77 17.79
N ALA A 22 8.95 -27.69 18.22
CA ALA A 22 9.64 -28.63 17.37
C ALA A 22 8.72 -29.80 17.02
N PHE A 23 8.51 -30.11 15.74
CA PHE A 23 7.92 -31.36 15.31
C PHE A 23 8.95 -32.24 14.61
N ALA A 24 9.13 -33.42 15.20
CA ALA A 24 9.98 -34.49 14.72
C ALA A 24 9.36 -35.18 13.48
N ALA A 25 10.21 -35.49 12.53
CA ALA A 25 9.90 -36.27 11.35
C ALA A 25 9.74 -37.74 11.70
N CYS A 26 8.69 -38.40 11.19
CA CYS A 26 8.64 -39.85 11.02
C CYS A 26 8.32 -40.18 9.57
N SER A 27 9.31 -40.73 8.90
CA SER A 27 9.18 -41.36 7.59
C SER A 27 8.55 -42.73 7.71
N LYS A 28 7.54 -43.06 6.89
CA LYS A 28 7.24 -44.41 6.46
C LYS A 28 6.80 -44.46 5.02
N SER A 29 7.59 -45.14 4.23
CA SER A 29 7.32 -45.52 2.86
C SER A 29 6.26 -46.64 2.81
N SER A 30 5.27 -46.53 1.94
CA SER A 30 4.61 -47.68 1.35
C SER A 30 4.09 -47.33 -0.03
N SER A 31 4.46 -48.17 -0.97
CA SER A 31 4.10 -48.23 -2.37
C SER A 31 2.63 -48.53 -2.58
N GLY A 32 1.98 -47.94 -3.58
CA GLY A 32 0.72 -48.49 -4.10
C GLY A 32 -0.11 -47.50 -4.92
N THR A 33 -0.13 -47.75 -6.20
CA THR A 33 -1.23 -47.62 -7.15
C THR A 33 -1.66 -46.20 -7.59
N SER A 34 -1.33 -45.91 -8.84
CA SER A 34 -1.81 -44.85 -9.70
C SER A 34 -3.34 -44.82 -9.80
N ASN A 35 -3.96 -43.77 -9.30
CA ASN A 35 -5.26 -43.31 -9.77
C ASN A 35 -5.08 -41.87 -10.31
N SER A 36 -5.25 -41.72 -11.60
CA SER A 36 -5.30 -40.44 -12.30
C SER A 36 -6.55 -39.68 -11.87
N THR A 37 -6.42 -38.85 -10.85
CA THR A 37 -7.43 -37.85 -10.54
C THR A 37 -7.12 -36.62 -11.36
N THR A 38 -7.94 -36.39 -12.37
CA THR A 38 -7.97 -35.16 -13.15
C THR A 38 -8.12 -33.98 -12.18
N SER A 39 -7.02 -33.29 -11.92
CA SER A 39 -7.04 -32.01 -11.23
C SER A 39 -7.82 -31.04 -12.13
N LYS A 40 -9.05 -30.71 -11.75
CA LYS A 40 -9.75 -29.55 -12.29
C LYS A 40 -8.85 -28.36 -12.03
N SER A 41 -8.26 -27.81 -13.09
CA SER A 41 -7.68 -26.49 -13.08
C SER A 41 -8.79 -25.53 -12.62
N VAL A 42 -8.61 -24.94 -11.45
CA VAL A 42 -9.39 -23.77 -11.04
C VAL A 42 -9.03 -22.71 -12.05
N SER A 43 -9.95 -22.38 -12.94
CA SER A 43 -9.82 -21.25 -13.86
C SER A 43 -9.69 -20.00 -12.98
N THR A 44 -8.50 -19.38 -13.00
CA THR A 44 -8.34 -18.01 -12.52
C THR A 44 -9.40 -17.12 -13.21
N PRO A 45 -10.07 -16.25 -12.45
CA PRO A 45 -11.01 -15.30 -13.08
C PRO A 45 -10.26 -14.49 -14.13
N ASP A 46 -10.84 -14.35 -15.33
CA ASP A 46 -10.23 -13.70 -16.51
C ASP A 46 -9.91 -12.21 -16.35
N ASN A 47 -9.96 -11.65 -15.15
CA ASN A 47 -9.82 -10.22 -14.84
C ASN A 47 -8.76 -9.89 -13.77
N VAL A 48 -7.84 -10.80 -13.46
CA VAL A 48 -6.72 -10.48 -12.57
C VAL A 48 -5.58 -9.93 -13.41
N VAL A 49 -5.21 -8.67 -13.18
CA VAL A 49 -4.03 -8.06 -13.77
C VAL A 49 -2.84 -8.45 -12.90
N SER A 50 -1.87 -9.16 -13.45
CA SER A 50 -0.63 -9.46 -12.76
C SER A 50 0.38 -8.34 -13.00
N PHE A 51 0.79 -7.65 -11.95
CA PHE A 51 1.87 -6.66 -11.98
C PHE A 51 3.18 -7.27 -11.51
N ASN A 52 4.27 -6.84 -12.13
CA ASN A 52 5.62 -7.20 -11.67
C ASN A 52 6.05 -6.23 -10.55
N TRP A 53 5.54 -6.49 -9.34
CA TRP A 53 5.84 -5.67 -8.17
C TRP A 53 7.32 -5.75 -7.79
N PRO A 54 7.93 -4.65 -7.35
CA PRO A 54 9.28 -4.67 -6.81
C PRO A 54 9.33 -5.43 -5.48
N GLU A 55 10.50 -6.01 -5.17
CA GLU A 55 10.75 -6.53 -3.83
C GLU A 55 10.95 -5.36 -2.87
N ILE A 56 9.95 -5.06 -2.08
CA ILE A 56 9.96 -4.12 -0.96
C ILE A 56 9.60 -4.90 0.28
N THR A 57 10.41 -4.77 1.33
CA THR A 57 10.07 -5.34 2.64
C THR A 57 8.96 -4.51 3.26
N GLU A 58 7.89 -5.19 3.74
CA GLU A 58 6.87 -4.54 4.55
C GLU A 58 7.53 -3.80 5.71
N THR A 59 7.16 -2.56 5.93
CA THR A 59 7.54 -1.81 7.11
C THR A 59 6.39 -1.82 8.13
N GLU A 60 6.69 -1.58 9.39
CA GLU A 60 5.67 -1.31 10.41
C GLU A 60 5.61 0.20 10.71
N LEU A 61 6.26 1.00 9.89
CA LEU A 61 6.41 2.42 10.11
C LEU A 61 5.31 3.20 9.40
N ARG A 62 4.47 3.81 10.21
CA ARG A 62 3.59 4.92 9.82
C ARG A 62 3.81 6.08 10.78
N ASP A 63 3.93 7.27 10.25
CA ASP A 63 3.97 8.51 11.01
C ASP A 63 2.97 9.53 10.43
N ASP A 64 3.11 10.79 10.77
CA ASP A 64 2.28 11.88 10.26
C ASP A 64 2.49 12.20 8.78
N THR A 65 3.50 11.62 8.12
CA THR A 65 3.72 11.73 6.68
C THR A 65 3.08 10.59 5.89
N GLY A 66 2.63 9.51 6.54
CA GLY A 66 2.00 8.37 5.92
C GLY A 66 2.67 7.03 6.26
N TYR A 67 2.31 5.98 5.52
CA TYR A 67 2.95 4.67 5.59
C TYR A 67 4.25 4.70 4.75
N HIS A 68 5.38 4.29 5.35
CA HIS A 68 6.68 4.32 4.70
C HIS A 68 6.91 3.09 3.81
N LEU A 69 7.28 3.33 2.55
CA LEU A 69 7.66 2.28 1.60
C LEU A 69 9.15 1.95 1.64
N ASN A 70 9.95 2.80 2.27
CA ASN A 70 11.39 2.60 2.43
C ASN A 70 11.84 2.97 3.84
N LYS A 71 13.10 2.68 4.14
CA LYS A 71 13.66 2.99 5.45
C LYS A 71 13.74 4.51 5.66
N LEU A 72 13.20 4.97 6.78
CA LEU A 72 13.24 6.37 7.17
C LEU A 72 14.70 6.88 7.28
N VAL A 73 14.94 8.01 6.63
CA VAL A 73 16.21 8.75 6.70
C VAL A 73 15.92 10.10 7.36
N ASP A 74 16.51 10.34 8.50
CA ASP A 74 16.31 11.58 9.24
C ASP A 74 16.77 12.81 8.44
N GLY A 75 15.91 13.82 8.36
CA GLY A 75 16.17 15.05 7.61
C GLY A 75 16.14 14.93 6.08
N ALA A 76 15.90 13.75 5.53
CA ALA A 76 15.71 13.61 4.07
C ALA A 76 14.35 14.17 3.64
N PRO A 77 14.25 14.69 2.39
CA PRO A 77 12.96 15.10 1.83
C PRO A 77 11.99 13.90 1.78
N THR A 78 10.71 14.17 2.01
CA THR A 78 9.65 13.16 1.94
C THR A 78 8.83 13.37 0.68
N VAL A 79 8.68 12.30 -0.12
CA VAL A 79 7.70 12.25 -1.21
C VAL A 79 6.52 11.40 -0.76
N THR A 80 5.29 11.86 -1.02
CA THR A 80 4.07 11.16 -0.63
C THR A 80 3.17 10.96 -1.84
N LEU A 81 2.71 9.73 -2.04
CA LEU A 81 1.60 9.41 -2.93
C LEU A 81 0.28 9.47 -2.16
N TYR A 82 -0.68 10.24 -2.65
CA TYR A 82 -2.07 10.23 -2.21
C TYR A 82 -2.87 9.32 -3.13
N ASN A 83 -3.30 8.18 -2.61
CA ASN A 83 -3.84 7.08 -3.41
C ASN A 83 -5.31 6.78 -3.13
N ASP A 84 -6.03 6.33 -4.18
CA ASP A 84 -7.40 5.81 -4.12
C ASP A 84 -7.46 4.46 -4.87
N TYR A 85 -7.55 3.36 -4.12
CA TYR A 85 -7.55 2.01 -4.72
C TYR A 85 -8.75 1.74 -5.63
N ALA A 86 -9.81 2.57 -5.58
CA ALA A 86 -10.95 2.46 -6.48
C ALA A 86 -10.76 3.20 -7.83
N VAL A 87 -9.70 3.97 -7.99
CA VAL A 87 -9.35 4.67 -9.24
C VAL A 87 -8.37 3.81 -10.05
N PHE A 88 -8.68 3.59 -11.32
CA PHE A 88 -7.88 2.67 -12.16
C PHE A 88 -6.44 3.15 -12.34
N GLU A 89 -6.25 4.43 -12.54
CA GLU A 89 -4.94 5.06 -12.69
C GLU A 89 -4.09 4.92 -11.44
N CYS A 90 -4.71 4.87 -10.26
CA CYS A 90 -4.01 4.72 -8.99
C CYS A 90 -3.28 3.38 -8.86
N ALA A 91 -3.83 2.28 -9.38
CA ALA A 91 -3.16 0.97 -9.36
C ALA A 91 -1.85 0.99 -10.16
N LYS A 92 -1.84 1.66 -11.32
CA LYS A 92 -0.64 1.83 -12.13
C LYS A 92 0.37 2.80 -11.50
N ALA A 93 -0.14 3.89 -10.92
CA ALA A 93 0.70 4.86 -10.23
C ALA A 93 1.38 4.22 -9.00
N GLU A 94 0.67 3.37 -8.25
CA GLU A 94 1.22 2.61 -7.12
C GLU A 94 2.41 1.76 -7.56
N LEU A 95 2.28 0.98 -8.65
CA LEU A 95 3.37 0.15 -9.17
C LEU A 95 4.60 0.98 -9.55
N ALA A 96 4.41 2.07 -10.31
CA ALA A 96 5.50 2.96 -10.70
C ALA A 96 6.15 3.62 -9.47
N TYR A 97 5.35 3.98 -8.48
CA TYR A 97 5.80 4.62 -7.25
C TYR A 97 6.58 3.67 -6.35
N GLU A 98 6.12 2.43 -6.19
CA GLU A 98 6.88 1.41 -5.46
C GLU A 98 8.23 1.09 -6.13
N LYS A 99 8.29 1.02 -7.46
CA LYS A 99 9.56 0.89 -8.18
C LYS A 99 10.48 2.09 -7.92
N ALA A 100 9.93 3.32 -7.94
CA ALA A 100 10.69 4.53 -7.62
C ALA A 100 11.19 4.54 -6.16
N ALA A 101 10.44 3.96 -5.21
CA ALA A 101 10.84 3.90 -3.81
C ALA A 101 12.17 3.19 -3.60
N LYS A 102 12.45 2.14 -4.39
CA LYS A 102 13.75 1.44 -4.35
C LYS A 102 14.90 2.36 -4.79
N ASP A 103 14.71 3.13 -5.85
CA ASP A 103 15.73 4.03 -6.39
C ASP A 103 15.94 5.29 -5.53
N LEU A 104 15.01 5.56 -4.62
CA LEU A 104 15.06 6.65 -3.66
C LEU A 104 15.55 6.22 -2.27
N GLU A 105 15.82 4.93 -2.06
CA GLU A 105 16.34 4.40 -0.79
C GLU A 105 17.58 5.18 -0.34
N GLY A 106 17.61 5.58 0.91
CA GLY A 106 18.70 6.36 1.48
C GLY A 106 18.80 7.83 1.00
N THR A 107 17.92 8.28 0.10
CA THR A 107 17.96 9.64 -0.48
C THR A 107 16.72 10.45 -0.14
N MET A 108 15.55 9.82 -0.18
CA MET A 108 14.27 10.43 0.16
C MET A 108 13.43 9.44 0.95
N ASN A 109 12.60 9.94 1.85
CA ASN A 109 11.53 9.16 2.47
C ASN A 109 10.37 9.04 1.49
N VAL A 110 9.85 7.83 1.32
CA VAL A 110 8.78 7.54 0.35
C VAL A 110 7.59 7.00 1.12
N THR A 111 6.46 7.72 1.07
CA THR A 111 5.27 7.42 1.87
C THR A 111 4.00 7.35 1.05
N VAL A 112 3.00 6.64 1.57
CA VAL A 112 1.64 6.56 1.00
C VAL A 112 0.62 7.07 2.01
N ARG A 113 -0.30 7.91 1.55
CA ARG A 113 -1.51 8.32 2.26
C ARG A 113 -2.76 7.98 1.45
N HIS A 114 -3.87 7.82 2.14
CA HIS A 114 -5.13 7.47 1.51
C HIS A 114 -5.96 8.72 1.20
N HIS A 115 -6.35 8.86 -0.06
CA HIS A 115 -7.22 9.94 -0.51
C HIS A 115 -8.42 9.39 -1.29
N PRO A 116 -9.30 8.60 -0.63
CA PRO A 116 -10.45 8.01 -1.30
C PRO A 116 -11.40 9.08 -1.81
N SER A 117 -11.91 8.87 -3.02
CA SER A 117 -12.90 9.74 -3.66
C SER A 117 -14.11 9.96 -2.76
N PRO A 118 -14.53 11.21 -2.55
CA PRO A 118 -15.69 11.54 -1.72
C PRO A 118 -16.94 10.79 -2.18
N ASN A 119 -17.73 10.30 -1.22
CA ASN A 119 -18.98 9.56 -1.48
C ASN A 119 -18.83 8.21 -2.23
N SER A 120 -17.63 7.75 -2.48
CA SER A 120 -17.38 6.42 -3.03
C SER A 120 -17.25 5.38 -1.91
N VAL A 121 -18.25 4.50 -1.79
CA VAL A 121 -18.21 3.40 -0.82
C VAL A 121 -17.09 2.41 -1.14
N TYR A 122 -16.77 2.20 -2.42
CA TYR A 122 -15.66 1.35 -2.86
C TYR A 122 -14.31 1.94 -2.45
N ALA A 123 -14.11 3.23 -2.69
CA ALA A 123 -12.88 3.94 -2.33
C ALA A 123 -12.63 3.93 -0.81
N ARG A 124 -13.68 4.25 -0.03
CA ARG A 124 -13.59 4.24 1.43
C ARG A 124 -13.27 2.83 1.97
N ASN A 125 -14.00 1.81 1.51
CA ASN A 125 -13.80 0.46 2.05
C ASN A 125 -12.45 -0.15 1.63
N SER A 126 -11.96 0.13 0.43
CA SER A 126 -10.63 -0.34 0.02
C SER A 126 -9.51 0.32 0.84
N ALA A 127 -9.59 1.61 1.13
CA ALA A 127 -8.64 2.28 2.01
C ALA A 127 -8.68 1.71 3.45
N LEU A 128 -9.88 1.48 4.01
CA LEU A 128 -10.03 0.83 5.32
C LEU A 128 -9.45 -0.59 5.33
N ALA A 129 -9.57 -1.34 4.23
CA ALA A 129 -9.00 -2.68 4.12
C ALA A 129 -7.46 -2.65 4.17
N VAL A 130 -6.82 -1.69 3.48
CA VAL A 130 -5.36 -1.54 3.54
C VAL A 130 -4.91 -1.13 4.93
N LEU A 131 -5.57 -0.15 5.56
CA LEU A 131 -5.26 0.26 6.92
C LEU A 131 -5.47 -0.87 7.94
N ALA A 132 -6.50 -1.71 7.77
CA ALA A 132 -6.72 -2.86 8.64
C ALA A 132 -5.64 -3.94 8.47
N ALA A 133 -5.15 -4.14 7.24
CA ALA A 133 -4.03 -5.03 6.95
C ALA A 133 -2.70 -4.49 7.51
N GLU A 134 -2.51 -3.17 7.46
CA GLU A 134 -1.34 -2.49 8.03
C GLU A 134 -1.17 -2.78 9.52
N VAL A 135 -2.26 -2.85 10.30
CA VAL A 135 -2.23 -3.23 11.74
C VAL A 135 -1.67 -4.64 11.96
N GLN A 136 -1.59 -5.44 10.92
CA GLN A 136 -1.01 -6.78 10.95
C GLN A 136 0.29 -6.87 10.12
N GLY A 137 0.92 -5.73 9.75
CA GLY A 137 2.16 -5.68 8.99
C GLY A 137 2.02 -6.15 7.54
N LYS A 138 0.84 -5.92 6.91
CA LYS A 138 0.52 -6.37 5.55
C LYS A 138 -0.09 -5.28 4.68
N HIS A 139 0.41 -4.05 4.84
CA HIS A 139 -0.03 -2.90 4.04
C HIS A 139 0.17 -3.15 2.54
N LEU A 140 1.41 -3.42 2.13
CA LEU A 140 1.76 -3.63 0.73
C LEU A 140 1.05 -4.85 0.14
N ALA A 141 0.98 -5.95 0.90
CA ALA A 141 0.31 -7.15 0.44
C ALA A 141 -1.17 -6.90 0.12
N MET A 142 -1.89 -6.14 0.95
CA MET A 142 -3.29 -5.78 0.70
C MET A 142 -3.43 -4.74 -0.41
N ALA A 143 -2.60 -3.71 -0.42
CA ALA A 143 -2.61 -2.67 -1.45
C ALA A 143 -2.43 -3.27 -2.85
N ARG A 144 -1.40 -4.11 -3.03
CA ARG A 144 -1.11 -4.83 -4.28
C ARG A 144 -2.27 -5.76 -4.67
N LYS A 145 -2.81 -6.52 -3.71
CA LYS A 145 -3.96 -7.39 -3.97
C LYS A 145 -5.17 -6.61 -4.48
N LEU A 146 -5.46 -5.46 -3.89
CA LEU A 146 -6.54 -4.59 -4.35
C LEU A 146 -6.28 -4.02 -5.75
N CYS A 147 -5.05 -3.64 -6.06
CA CYS A 147 -4.66 -3.18 -7.40
C CYS A 147 -4.82 -4.27 -8.45
N GLU A 148 -4.34 -5.49 -8.18
CA GLU A 148 -4.40 -6.62 -9.10
C GLU A 148 -5.82 -7.11 -9.38
N THR A 149 -6.69 -7.04 -8.40
CA THR A 149 -8.08 -7.52 -8.49
C THR A 149 -9.10 -6.37 -8.63
N GLN A 150 -8.64 -5.16 -8.96
CA GLN A 150 -9.46 -3.95 -8.96
C GLN A 150 -10.74 -4.09 -9.80
N GLU A 151 -10.64 -4.65 -11.01
CA GLU A 151 -11.78 -4.90 -11.91
C GLU A 151 -12.81 -5.84 -11.26
N GLU A 152 -12.35 -6.85 -10.55
CA GLU A 152 -13.20 -7.83 -9.91
C GLU A 152 -14.02 -7.24 -8.77
N TRP A 153 -13.36 -6.61 -7.78
CA TRP A 153 -14.07 -6.11 -6.60
C TRP A 153 -14.87 -4.84 -6.88
N ARG A 154 -14.45 -4.00 -7.84
CA ARG A 154 -15.23 -2.82 -8.23
C ARG A 154 -16.53 -3.15 -8.98
N ARG A 155 -16.60 -4.31 -9.64
CA ARG A 155 -17.81 -4.80 -10.32
C ARG A 155 -18.71 -5.63 -9.42
N SER A 156 -18.24 -6.01 -8.23
CA SER A 156 -19.09 -6.74 -7.29
C SER A 156 -20.15 -5.84 -6.67
N ALA A 157 -21.27 -6.43 -6.29
CA ALA A 157 -22.27 -5.70 -5.50
C ALA A 157 -21.64 -5.24 -4.17
N PHE A 158 -22.04 -4.07 -3.71
CA PHE A 158 -21.47 -3.47 -2.48
C PHE A 158 -21.59 -4.41 -1.27
N GLU A 159 -22.69 -5.13 -1.15
CA GLU A 159 -22.94 -6.07 -0.06
C GLU A 159 -21.91 -7.19 0.00
N ASN A 160 -21.28 -7.52 -1.13
CA ASN A 160 -20.26 -8.56 -1.23
C ASN A 160 -18.83 -8.05 -1.04
N LEU A 161 -18.64 -6.73 -1.01
CA LEU A 161 -17.31 -6.12 -0.96
C LEU A 161 -16.54 -6.54 0.29
N ARG A 162 -17.19 -6.53 1.47
CA ARG A 162 -16.59 -6.94 2.74
C ARG A 162 -16.16 -8.42 2.72
N VAL A 163 -16.98 -9.28 2.12
CA VAL A 163 -16.66 -10.72 1.98
C VAL A 163 -15.41 -10.89 1.12
N LYS A 164 -15.34 -10.22 -0.03
CA LYS A 164 -14.16 -10.26 -0.90
C LYS A 164 -12.88 -9.80 -0.18
N PHE A 165 -12.94 -8.71 0.55
CA PHE A 165 -11.76 -8.23 1.27
C PHE A 165 -11.32 -9.17 2.40
N LYS A 166 -12.25 -9.90 3.02
CA LYS A 166 -11.93 -10.99 3.97
C LYS A 166 -11.27 -12.18 3.26
N ASP A 167 -11.72 -12.52 2.05
CA ASP A 167 -11.07 -13.55 1.25
C ASP A 167 -9.64 -13.14 0.87
N TYR A 168 -9.42 -11.89 0.45
CA TYR A 168 -8.09 -11.36 0.19
C TYR A 168 -7.21 -11.35 1.46
N ALA A 169 -7.76 -10.96 2.61
CA ALA A 169 -7.07 -11.00 3.88
C ALA A 169 -6.59 -12.42 4.23
N LYS A 170 -7.43 -13.42 3.98
CA LYS A 170 -7.08 -14.83 4.14
C LYS A 170 -5.96 -15.26 3.18
N GLU A 171 -6.07 -14.88 1.91
CA GLU A 171 -5.07 -15.22 0.87
C GLU A 171 -3.67 -14.67 1.19
N ILE A 172 -3.60 -13.45 1.75
CA ILE A 172 -2.32 -12.82 2.15
C ILE A 172 -1.86 -13.21 3.57
N GLY A 173 -2.58 -14.13 4.23
CA GLY A 173 -2.18 -14.72 5.51
C GLY A 173 -2.49 -13.87 6.74
N LEU A 174 -3.50 -13.00 6.69
CA LEU A 174 -3.98 -12.25 7.86
C LEU A 174 -4.88 -13.11 8.77
N ASP A 175 -4.93 -12.74 10.04
CA ASP A 175 -6.03 -13.11 10.92
C ASP A 175 -7.30 -12.38 10.44
N VAL A 176 -8.23 -13.14 9.85
CA VAL A 176 -9.43 -12.61 9.21
C VAL A 176 -10.39 -12.00 10.22
N ASP A 177 -10.51 -12.55 11.42
CA ASP A 177 -11.39 -12.02 12.46
C ASP A 177 -10.84 -10.69 13.03
N LYS A 178 -9.52 -10.62 13.20
CA LYS A 178 -8.84 -9.38 13.58
C LYS A 178 -8.98 -8.32 12.49
N PHE A 179 -8.75 -8.70 11.22
CA PHE A 179 -8.92 -7.81 10.07
C PHE A 179 -10.33 -7.24 10.00
N ASP A 180 -11.36 -8.11 10.09
CA ASP A 180 -12.76 -7.72 10.02
C ASP A 180 -13.14 -6.73 11.12
N LYS A 181 -12.74 -7.00 12.37
CA LYS A 181 -12.96 -6.07 13.50
C LYS A 181 -12.21 -4.74 13.30
N THR A 182 -10.97 -4.80 12.82
CA THR A 182 -10.14 -3.61 12.62
C THR A 182 -10.73 -2.68 11.56
N MET A 183 -11.34 -3.20 10.49
CA MET A 183 -12.01 -2.37 9.49
C MET A 183 -13.15 -1.50 10.06
N ASP A 184 -13.75 -1.91 11.19
CA ASP A 184 -14.81 -1.17 11.89
C ASP A 184 -14.28 -0.34 13.08
N ASP A 185 -12.97 -0.41 13.34
CA ASP A 185 -12.37 0.33 14.44
C ASP A 185 -12.37 1.83 14.17
N LYS A 186 -12.83 2.58 15.16
CA LYS A 186 -12.85 4.04 15.07
C LYS A 186 -11.47 4.63 14.85
N SER A 187 -10.41 4.05 15.40
CA SER A 187 -9.04 4.54 15.23
C SER A 187 -8.60 4.50 13.77
N ILE A 188 -8.98 3.46 13.05
CA ILE A 188 -8.71 3.31 11.61
C ILE A 188 -9.52 4.31 10.78
N ALA A 189 -10.78 4.51 11.15
CA ALA A 189 -11.61 5.52 10.50
C ALA A 189 -11.09 6.95 10.76
N ASP A 190 -10.60 7.24 11.97
CA ASP A 190 -9.99 8.52 12.32
C ASP A 190 -8.68 8.76 11.56
N LEU A 191 -7.86 7.69 11.37
CA LEU A 191 -6.63 7.75 10.58
C LEU A 191 -6.93 8.06 9.11
N LEU A 192 -7.90 7.35 8.52
CA LEU A 192 -8.33 7.63 7.15
C LEU A 192 -8.87 9.06 7.00
N TYR A 193 -9.62 9.51 7.99
CA TYR A 193 -10.13 10.88 8.00
C TYR A 193 -9.00 11.91 8.07
N ALA A 194 -7.96 11.67 8.88
CA ALA A 194 -6.79 12.55 8.97
C ALA A 194 -6.04 12.63 7.63
N ASP A 195 -5.85 11.51 6.93
CA ASP A 195 -5.25 11.49 5.58
C ASP A 195 -6.09 12.33 4.58
N GLN A 196 -7.42 12.17 4.60
CA GLN A 196 -8.32 12.92 3.73
C GLN A 196 -8.36 14.43 4.05
N GLU A 197 -8.41 14.80 5.33
CA GLU A 197 -8.40 16.19 5.77
C GLU A 197 -7.12 16.89 5.33
N HIS A 198 -5.97 16.24 5.51
CA HIS A 198 -4.69 16.76 5.06
C HIS A 198 -4.68 16.97 3.53
N ALA A 199 -5.08 15.97 2.76
CA ALA A 199 -5.15 16.09 1.30
C ALA A 199 -6.10 17.22 0.86
N PHE A 200 -7.31 17.24 1.39
CA PHE A 200 -8.36 18.13 0.92
C PHE A 200 -8.25 19.57 1.47
N ARG A 201 -8.00 19.74 2.77
CA ARG A 201 -7.98 21.06 3.42
C ARG A 201 -6.64 21.74 3.33
N ASP A 202 -5.57 21.00 3.61
CA ASP A 202 -4.23 21.60 3.70
C ASP A 202 -3.60 21.71 2.31
N LEU A 203 -3.72 20.66 1.49
CA LEU A 203 -3.08 20.60 0.18
C LEU A 203 -4.01 20.94 -1.00
N ARG A 204 -5.31 21.10 -0.76
CA ARG A 204 -6.32 21.44 -1.78
C ARG A 204 -6.41 20.41 -2.91
N MET A 205 -6.06 19.17 -2.64
CA MET A 205 -6.21 18.07 -3.60
C MET A 205 -7.68 17.73 -3.82
N VAL A 206 -8.05 17.49 -5.09
CA VAL A 206 -9.43 17.17 -5.49
C VAL A 206 -9.55 15.82 -6.18
N ARG A 207 -8.44 15.14 -6.40
CA ARG A 207 -8.35 13.85 -7.11
C ARG A 207 -7.20 13.00 -6.56
N ALA A 208 -7.18 11.72 -6.95
CA ALA A 208 -6.08 10.79 -6.82
C ALA A 208 -5.83 10.12 -8.19
N PRO A 209 -4.61 9.68 -8.52
CA PRO A 209 -3.40 9.83 -7.72
C PRO A 209 -2.82 11.25 -7.78
N GLU A 210 -2.22 11.70 -6.68
CA GLU A 210 -1.46 12.95 -6.61
C GLU A 210 -0.15 12.71 -5.83
N PHE A 211 0.88 13.51 -6.11
CA PHE A 211 2.17 13.42 -5.43
C PHE A 211 2.54 14.74 -4.77
N THR A 212 3.19 14.65 -3.61
CA THR A 212 3.83 15.80 -2.95
C THR A 212 5.30 15.55 -2.72
N VAL A 213 6.07 16.64 -2.58
CA VAL A 213 7.40 16.61 -1.98
C VAL A 213 7.43 17.66 -0.87
N ASN A 214 7.69 17.22 0.37
CA ASN A 214 7.61 18.07 1.57
C ASN A 214 6.31 18.89 1.60
N ASP A 215 5.17 18.21 1.45
CA ASP A 215 3.81 18.76 1.43
C ASP A 215 3.53 19.82 0.35
N LYS A 216 4.36 19.88 -0.70
CA LYS A 216 4.08 20.68 -1.88
C LYS A 216 3.58 19.79 -3.01
N VAL A 217 2.36 20.04 -3.46
CA VAL A 217 1.74 19.30 -4.58
C VAL A 217 2.55 19.47 -5.85
N LEU A 218 2.81 18.38 -6.55
CA LEU A 218 3.51 18.38 -7.83
C LEU A 218 2.53 18.53 -8.99
N GLU A 219 2.20 19.78 -9.34
CA GLU A 219 1.21 20.12 -10.38
C GLU A 219 1.60 19.68 -11.80
N ASN A 220 2.89 19.46 -12.05
CA ASN A 220 3.45 19.23 -13.40
C ASN A 220 3.82 17.76 -13.66
N ILE A 221 3.27 16.82 -12.92
CA ILE A 221 3.45 15.40 -13.21
C ILE A 221 2.68 15.02 -14.47
N ASP A 222 3.40 14.55 -15.47
CA ASP A 222 2.82 14.00 -16.70
C ASP A 222 2.34 12.56 -16.43
N PHE A 223 1.07 12.41 -16.10
CA PHE A 223 0.48 11.11 -15.80
C PHE A 223 0.51 10.14 -16.99
N ASN A 224 0.60 10.60 -18.23
CA ASN A 224 0.78 9.67 -19.36
C ASN A 224 2.11 8.92 -19.19
N LYS A 225 3.18 9.59 -18.79
CA LYS A 225 4.48 8.95 -18.52
C LYS A 225 4.47 8.03 -17.31
N VAL A 226 3.62 8.29 -16.32
CA VAL A 226 3.46 7.43 -15.14
C VAL A 226 2.68 6.18 -15.47
N LEU A 227 1.69 6.28 -16.36
CA LEU A 227 0.71 5.22 -16.62
C LEU A 227 1.04 4.36 -17.87
N GLU A 228 1.97 4.83 -18.73
CA GLU A 228 2.43 4.05 -19.89
C GLU A 228 3.52 3.06 -19.51
N ASN A 229 3.44 1.85 -20.06
CA ASN A 229 4.45 0.80 -19.89
C ASN A 229 4.89 0.59 -18.43
N VAL A 230 3.94 0.57 -17.51
CA VAL A 230 4.20 0.47 -16.06
C VAL A 230 5.02 -0.75 -15.65
N GLU A 231 5.10 -1.76 -16.50
CA GLU A 231 5.96 -2.92 -16.29
C GLU A 231 7.44 -2.64 -16.55
N SER A 232 7.77 -1.58 -17.31
CA SER A 232 9.16 -1.12 -17.51
C SER A 232 9.65 -0.28 -16.33
N SER A 233 10.94 0.11 -16.36
CA SER A 233 11.51 1.06 -15.39
C SER A 233 11.18 2.53 -15.71
N THR A 234 10.78 2.84 -16.95
CA THR A 234 10.61 4.21 -17.44
C THR A 234 9.70 5.10 -16.59
N PRO A 235 8.50 4.64 -16.13
CA PRO A 235 7.66 5.45 -15.24
C PRO A 235 8.31 5.75 -13.90
N ALA A 236 9.00 4.78 -13.31
CA ALA A 236 9.71 4.95 -12.05
C ALA A 236 10.88 5.94 -12.19
N GLU A 237 11.69 5.80 -13.24
CA GLU A 237 12.79 6.73 -13.55
C GLU A 237 12.29 8.17 -13.76
N TYR A 238 11.15 8.32 -14.44
CA TYR A 238 10.49 9.61 -14.59
C TYR A 238 10.08 10.19 -13.23
N LEU A 239 9.42 9.42 -12.38
CA LEU A 239 9.02 9.85 -11.03
C LEU A 239 10.23 10.21 -10.17
N VAL A 240 11.27 9.39 -10.13
CA VAL A 240 12.52 9.66 -9.40
C VAL A 240 13.12 11.01 -9.82
N LYS A 241 13.14 11.26 -11.13
CA LYS A 241 13.61 12.52 -11.69
C LYS A 241 12.82 13.73 -11.19
N GLU A 242 11.50 13.67 -11.30
CA GLU A 242 10.65 14.78 -10.90
C GLU A 242 10.68 14.99 -9.37
N PHE A 243 10.74 13.93 -8.57
CA PHE A 243 10.83 14.02 -7.13
C PHE A 243 12.15 14.64 -6.66
N LYS A 244 13.29 14.19 -7.19
CA LYS A 244 14.60 14.79 -6.89
C LYS A 244 14.67 16.24 -7.29
N LYS A 245 14.15 16.59 -8.45
CA LYS A 245 14.05 17.99 -8.92
C LYS A 245 13.23 18.84 -7.96
N ALA A 246 12.06 18.38 -7.55
CA ALA A 246 11.18 19.08 -6.61
C ALA A 246 11.80 19.23 -5.22
N ALA A 247 12.61 18.26 -4.79
CA ALA A 247 13.36 18.28 -3.54
C ALA A 247 14.63 19.17 -3.61
N GLY A 248 14.98 19.73 -4.76
CA GLY A 248 16.23 20.47 -4.95
C GLY A 248 17.48 19.60 -4.90
N LEU A 249 17.33 18.27 -5.08
CA LEU A 249 18.45 17.33 -5.12
C LEU A 249 19.08 17.32 -6.51
N SER A 250 20.42 17.39 -6.55
CA SER A 250 21.14 17.37 -7.83
C SER A 250 21.08 15.99 -8.50
N TRP A 251 21.06 15.99 -9.82
CA TRP A 251 20.91 14.81 -10.70
C TRP A 251 22.16 13.92 -10.80
N PHE A 252 23.21 14.19 -10.04
CA PHE A 252 24.41 13.40 -10.14
C PHE A 252 24.18 11.98 -9.55
N VAL A 253 23.87 11.05 -10.45
CA VAL A 253 24.04 9.62 -10.21
C VAL A 253 25.50 9.40 -9.92
N ARG A 254 25.87 9.06 -8.70
CA ARG A 254 27.18 8.43 -8.46
C ARG A 254 27.07 7.00 -8.97
N PHE A 255 27.69 6.73 -10.11
CA PHE A 255 27.97 5.38 -10.55
C PHE A 255 29.03 4.75 -9.64
#